data_410388e90c86f788509eefe218814e54
#
_entry.id   410388e90c86f788509eefe218814e54
#
_cell.length_a   1.000
_cell.length_b   1.000
_cell.length_c   1.000
_cell.angle_alpha   90.00
_cell.angle_beta   90.00
_cell.angle_gamma   90.00
#
_symmetry.space_group_name_H-M   'P 1'
#
loop_
_entity.id
_entity.type
_entity.pdbx_description
1 polymer ?
#
loop_
_entity_poly.entity_id
_entity_poly.type
_entity_poly.pdbx_seq_one_letter_code
_entity_poly.pdbx_strand_id
1 'polypeptide(L)'
;SRAENNTKLISAYMTKYLNDIDNLTKAPYYHSFFQSRTPFEDLTPYDQNKVGEEIGKLLQLTTYSREDFGDMLVMSDGNVLYFNTSDWYQYLPTIHPLTGRSWYQSALDKNGRVAIIPEKDMTGADEEEELDTGSFYISRKLNNMFLQDQENVIMLNLKTDDFENLFSSLTSKAPLIIAFTNDEDQLIYSNKPLTKTQTAALKQQKVNY
;
A
#
# COMPACT_ATOMS: atom_id res chain seq x y z
N SER A 1 12.59 22.72 21.09
CA SER A 1 13.83 21.91 21.17
C SER A 1 14.14 21.28 19.82
N ARG A 2 15.36 20.76 19.64
CA ARG A 2 15.78 20.06 18.42
C ARG A 2 14.96 18.80 18.18
N ALA A 3 14.64 18.06 19.23
CA ALA A 3 13.80 16.87 19.15
C ALA A 3 12.38 17.19 18.67
N GLU A 4 11.79 18.30 19.14
CA GLU A 4 10.48 18.74 18.67
C GLU A 4 10.48 19.15 17.21
N ASN A 5 11.55 19.83 16.76
CA ASN A 5 11.71 20.21 15.36
C ASN A 5 11.85 19.00 14.45
N ASN A 6 12.60 17.98 14.87
CA ASN A 6 12.74 16.72 14.10
C ASN A 6 11.42 15.99 14.02
N THR A 7 10.64 15.93 15.09
CA THR A 7 9.30 15.32 15.09
C THR A 7 8.38 16.02 14.11
N LYS A 8 8.40 17.36 14.07
CA LYS A 8 7.60 18.15 13.12
C LYS A 8 8.00 17.89 11.66
N LEU A 9 9.31 17.78 11.39
CA LEU A 9 9.82 17.48 10.05
C LEU A 9 9.41 16.10 9.58
N ILE A 10 9.51 15.09 10.44
CA ILE A 10 9.08 13.70 10.14
C ILE A 10 7.59 13.67 9.86
N SER A 11 6.79 14.32 10.70
CA SER A 11 5.33 14.40 10.52
C SER A 11 4.96 15.06 9.19
N ALA A 12 5.58 16.20 8.87
CA ALA A 12 5.34 16.91 7.63
C ALA A 12 5.69 16.05 6.41
N TYR A 13 6.82 15.36 6.47
CA TYR A 13 7.26 14.44 5.42
C TYR A 13 6.25 13.30 5.22
N MET A 14 5.83 12.65 6.30
CA MET A 14 4.89 11.53 6.22
C MET A 14 3.52 11.97 5.75
N THR A 15 3.03 13.12 6.17
CA THR A 15 1.77 13.68 5.69
C THR A 15 1.81 13.89 4.18
N LYS A 16 2.89 14.50 3.68
CA LYS A 16 3.08 14.70 2.24
C LYS A 16 3.17 13.37 1.50
N TYR A 17 3.95 12.43 2.04
CA TYR A 17 4.13 11.11 1.46
C TYR A 17 2.79 10.37 1.32
N LEU A 18 1.99 10.33 2.38
CA LEU A 18 0.68 9.67 2.37
C LEU A 18 -0.32 10.36 1.44
N ASN A 19 -0.29 11.69 1.36
CA ASN A 19 -1.11 12.43 0.40
C ASN A 19 -0.72 12.12 -1.05
N ASP A 20 0.57 12.01 -1.34
CA ASP A 20 1.06 11.63 -2.68
C ASP A 20 0.59 10.21 -3.03
N ILE A 21 0.66 9.27 -2.10
CA ILE A 21 0.15 7.90 -2.28
C ILE A 21 -1.36 7.88 -2.47
N ASP A 22 -2.12 8.64 -1.68
CA ASP A 22 -3.57 8.76 -1.83
C ASP A 22 -3.94 9.25 -3.24
N ASN A 23 -3.28 10.29 -3.72
CA ASN A 23 -3.50 10.82 -5.07
C ASN A 23 -3.10 9.82 -6.16
N LEU A 24 -1.98 9.13 -6.00
CA LEU A 24 -1.48 8.18 -6.98
C LEU A 24 -2.39 6.97 -7.12
N THR A 25 -2.91 6.45 -6.03
CA THR A 25 -3.83 5.31 -6.03
C THR A 25 -5.21 5.65 -6.60
N LYS A 26 -5.52 6.94 -6.77
CA LYS A 26 -6.71 7.42 -7.48
C LYS A 26 -6.54 7.45 -9.00
N ALA A 27 -5.32 7.36 -9.52
CA ALA A 27 -5.07 7.49 -10.95
C ALA A 27 -5.93 6.56 -11.83
N PRO A 28 -6.16 5.27 -11.46
CA PRO A 28 -7.04 4.40 -12.23
C PRO A 28 -8.47 4.90 -12.41
N TYR A 29 -8.98 5.73 -11.51
CA TYR A 29 -10.31 6.32 -11.67
C TYR A 29 -10.49 7.14 -12.95
N TYR A 30 -9.40 7.63 -13.53
CA TYR A 30 -9.45 8.36 -14.80
C TYR A 30 -9.77 7.45 -15.98
N HIS A 31 -9.65 6.14 -15.81
CA HIS A 31 -10.05 5.20 -16.85
C HIS A 31 -11.57 5.00 -16.84
N SER A 32 -12.18 5.03 -18.04
CA SER A 32 -13.63 4.94 -18.22
C SER A 32 -14.23 3.63 -17.69
N PHE A 33 -13.44 2.56 -17.57
CA PHE A 33 -13.90 1.29 -17.02
C PHE A 33 -14.53 1.45 -15.62
N PHE A 34 -13.91 2.28 -14.75
CA PHE A 34 -14.40 2.48 -13.38
C PHE A 34 -15.62 3.41 -13.31
N GLN A 35 -16.05 3.93 -14.45
CA GLN A 35 -17.29 4.70 -14.61
C GLN A 35 -18.29 4.00 -15.54
N SER A 36 -18.00 2.77 -15.93
CA SER A 36 -18.81 1.94 -16.82
C SER A 36 -19.86 1.13 -16.07
N ARG A 37 -20.93 0.80 -16.74
CA ARG A 37 -21.97 -0.12 -16.26
C ARG A 37 -21.72 -1.57 -16.68
N THR A 38 -20.63 -1.85 -17.39
CA THR A 38 -20.25 -3.16 -17.89
C THR A 38 -19.19 -3.78 -17.00
N PRO A 39 -19.46 -4.90 -16.30
CA PRO A 39 -18.44 -5.63 -15.56
C PRO A 39 -17.31 -6.13 -16.47
N PHE A 40 -16.12 -6.30 -15.93
CA PHE A 40 -14.96 -6.75 -16.70
C PHE A 40 -15.20 -8.10 -17.40
N GLU A 41 -15.85 -9.03 -16.72
CA GLU A 41 -16.18 -10.36 -17.26
C GLU A 41 -17.11 -10.34 -18.48
N ASP A 42 -17.90 -9.27 -18.63
CA ASP A 42 -18.83 -9.09 -19.76
C ASP A 42 -18.15 -8.41 -20.97
N LEU A 43 -16.92 -7.94 -20.82
CA LEU A 43 -16.14 -7.38 -21.92
C LEU A 43 -15.62 -8.49 -22.84
N THR A 44 -15.46 -8.14 -24.12
CA THR A 44 -14.77 -9.02 -25.06
C THR A 44 -13.29 -9.20 -24.65
N PRO A 45 -12.61 -10.30 -25.05
CA PRO A 45 -11.19 -10.47 -24.76
C PRO A 45 -10.33 -9.28 -25.26
N TYR A 46 -10.67 -8.71 -26.39
CA TYR A 46 -10.01 -7.51 -26.91
C TYR A 46 -10.16 -6.33 -25.97
N ASP A 47 -11.38 -6.05 -25.53
CA ASP A 47 -11.64 -4.92 -24.62
C ASP A 47 -11.04 -5.16 -23.23
N GLN A 48 -11.02 -6.40 -22.73
CA GLN A 48 -10.34 -6.77 -21.49
C GLN A 48 -8.85 -6.43 -21.56
N ASN A 49 -8.17 -6.83 -22.64
CA ASN A 49 -6.76 -6.51 -22.86
C ASN A 49 -6.52 -5.00 -22.95
N LYS A 50 -7.38 -4.31 -23.65
CA LYS A 50 -7.30 -2.86 -23.81
C LYS A 50 -7.42 -2.12 -22.47
N VAL A 51 -8.38 -2.51 -21.64
CA VAL A 51 -8.54 -1.95 -20.28
C VAL A 51 -7.27 -2.17 -19.46
N GLY A 52 -6.73 -3.38 -19.46
CA GLY A 52 -5.50 -3.71 -18.73
C GLY A 52 -4.30 -2.89 -19.20
N GLU A 53 -4.09 -2.76 -20.51
CA GLU A 53 -3.00 -1.97 -21.07
C GLU A 53 -3.14 -0.48 -20.73
N GLU A 54 -4.34 0.08 -20.83
CA GLU A 54 -4.57 1.49 -20.56
C GLU A 54 -4.41 1.83 -19.07
N ILE A 55 -4.90 0.97 -18.16
CA ILE A 55 -4.69 1.11 -16.72
C ILE A 55 -3.19 1.01 -16.40
N GLY A 56 -2.50 0.06 -17.00
CA GLY A 56 -1.05 -0.10 -16.86
C GLY A 56 -0.28 1.14 -17.27
N LYS A 57 -0.65 1.76 -18.39
CA LYS A 57 -0.04 3.02 -18.84
C LYS A 57 -0.26 4.16 -17.87
N LEU A 58 -1.48 4.31 -17.32
CA LEU A 58 -1.77 5.34 -16.32
C LEU A 58 -0.89 5.16 -15.08
N LEU A 59 -0.76 3.94 -14.57
CA LEU A 59 0.07 3.64 -13.40
C LEU A 59 1.56 3.84 -13.69
N GLN A 60 2.04 3.40 -14.84
CA GLN A 60 3.44 3.60 -15.24
C GLN A 60 3.79 5.08 -15.35
N LEU A 61 2.91 5.91 -15.91
CA LEU A 61 3.11 7.34 -16.00
C LEU A 61 3.16 8.02 -14.64
N THR A 62 2.28 7.63 -13.72
CA THR A 62 2.22 8.21 -12.37
C THR A 62 3.36 7.75 -11.46
N THR A 63 3.96 6.59 -11.73
CA THR A 63 5.07 6.03 -10.95
C THR A 63 6.44 6.23 -11.58
N TYR A 64 6.51 6.76 -12.80
CA TYR A 64 7.73 6.86 -13.60
C TYR A 64 8.90 7.54 -12.89
N SER A 65 8.64 8.59 -12.13
CA SER A 65 9.67 9.36 -11.42
C SER A 65 9.99 8.81 -10.02
N ARG A 66 9.37 7.71 -9.61
CA ARG A 66 9.51 7.14 -8.26
C ARG A 66 10.22 5.78 -8.31
N GLU A 67 11.24 5.63 -7.46
CA GLU A 67 12.01 4.38 -7.33
C GLU A 67 11.52 3.50 -6.18
N ASP A 68 10.63 4.02 -5.32
CA ASP A 68 10.11 3.31 -4.15
C ASP A 68 9.00 2.31 -4.46
N PHE A 69 8.47 2.30 -5.70
CA PHE A 69 7.46 1.34 -6.11
C PHE A 69 8.08 -0.01 -6.47
N GLY A 70 7.50 -1.06 -5.86
CA GLY A 70 7.71 -2.45 -6.24
C GLY A 70 6.51 -2.97 -7.06
N ASP A 71 5.89 -4.03 -6.56
CA ASP A 71 4.78 -4.70 -7.23
C ASP A 71 3.51 -3.85 -7.27
N MET A 72 2.73 -4.02 -8.34
CA MET A 72 1.43 -3.37 -8.54
C MET A 72 0.42 -4.38 -9.05
N LEU A 73 -0.81 -4.29 -8.57
CA LEU A 73 -1.92 -5.16 -8.97
C LEU A 73 -3.23 -4.37 -8.97
N VAL A 74 -4.02 -4.51 -10.04
CA VAL A 74 -5.37 -3.95 -10.11
C VAL A 74 -6.35 -5.06 -10.42
N MET A 75 -7.40 -5.17 -9.63
CA MET A 75 -8.42 -6.21 -9.73
C MET A 75 -9.81 -5.61 -9.84
N SER A 76 -10.71 -6.34 -10.52
CA SER A 76 -12.15 -6.07 -10.54
C SER A 76 -12.91 -7.38 -10.43
N ASP A 77 -13.76 -7.50 -9.42
CA ASP A 77 -14.59 -8.69 -9.14
C ASP A 77 -13.81 -10.00 -9.21
N GLY A 78 -12.61 -10.01 -8.63
CA GLY A 78 -11.71 -11.17 -8.61
C GLY A 78 -10.88 -11.38 -9.88
N ASN A 79 -11.13 -10.59 -10.94
CA ASN A 79 -10.31 -10.63 -12.16
C ASN A 79 -9.12 -9.69 -12.05
N VAL A 80 -7.97 -10.11 -12.53
CA VAL A 80 -6.78 -9.27 -12.62
C VAL A 80 -6.84 -8.45 -13.90
N LEU A 81 -6.91 -7.12 -13.78
CA LEU A 81 -6.91 -6.20 -14.90
C LEU A 81 -5.50 -5.84 -15.33
N TYR A 82 -4.63 -5.63 -14.37
CA TYR A 82 -3.24 -5.25 -14.57
C TYR A 82 -2.37 -5.73 -13.41
N PHE A 83 -1.18 -6.17 -13.74
CA PHE A 83 -0.14 -6.43 -12.75
C PHE A 83 1.23 -6.04 -13.30
N ASN A 84 2.11 -5.62 -12.41
CA ASN A 84 3.53 -5.43 -12.66
C ASN A 84 4.28 -5.94 -11.43
N THR A 85 4.86 -7.13 -11.55
CA THR A 85 5.59 -7.77 -10.46
C THR A 85 6.61 -8.74 -11.02
N SER A 86 7.80 -8.82 -10.39
CA SER A 86 8.82 -9.80 -10.71
C SER A 86 8.47 -11.20 -10.15
N ASP A 87 7.68 -11.24 -9.10
CA ASP A 87 7.33 -12.46 -8.36
C ASP A 87 5.82 -12.73 -8.42
N TRP A 88 5.27 -12.67 -9.63
CA TRP A 88 3.85 -12.84 -9.88
C TRP A 88 3.24 -14.09 -9.22
N TYR A 89 3.99 -15.19 -9.22
CA TYR A 89 3.52 -16.45 -8.65
C TYR A 89 3.17 -16.37 -7.16
N GLN A 90 3.75 -15.45 -6.39
CA GLN A 90 3.39 -15.27 -4.97
C GLN A 90 1.95 -14.76 -4.79
N TYR A 91 1.40 -14.11 -5.83
CA TYR A 91 0.03 -13.59 -5.82
C TYR A 91 -0.96 -14.54 -6.50
N LEU A 92 -0.48 -15.61 -7.17
CA LEU A 92 -1.37 -16.57 -7.82
C LEU A 92 -2.21 -17.32 -6.79
N PRO A 93 -3.49 -17.55 -7.08
CA PRO A 93 -4.37 -18.32 -6.20
C PRO A 93 -4.01 -19.82 -6.29
N THR A 94 -3.10 -20.27 -5.46
CA THR A 94 -2.73 -21.69 -5.39
C THR A 94 -3.69 -22.50 -4.54
N ILE A 95 -4.04 -21.98 -3.37
CA ILE A 95 -4.94 -22.60 -2.39
C ILE A 95 -6.11 -21.68 -2.07
N HIS A 96 -5.85 -20.36 -2.00
CA HIS A 96 -6.85 -19.35 -1.68
C HIS A 96 -6.94 -18.32 -2.80
N PRO A 97 -8.15 -17.92 -3.22
CA PRO A 97 -8.30 -16.83 -4.18
C PRO A 97 -7.72 -15.52 -3.60
N LEU A 98 -7.25 -14.64 -4.49
CA LEU A 98 -6.71 -13.33 -4.07
C LEU A 98 -7.71 -12.49 -3.26
N THR A 99 -9.00 -12.67 -3.52
CA THR A 99 -10.09 -12.01 -2.78
C THR A 99 -10.15 -12.39 -1.30
N GLY A 100 -9.60 -13.54 -0.92
CA GLY A 100 -9.48 -13.98 0.48
C GLY A 100 -8.28 -13.42 1.22
N ARG A 101 -7.40 -12.67 0.56
CA ARG A 101 -6.20 -12.12 1.17
C ARG A 101 -6.52 -10.93 2.09
N SER A 102 -5.72 -10.76 3.14
CA SER A 102 -5.91 -9.69 4.13
C SER A 102 -5.89 -8.29 3.51
N TRP A 103 -4.97 -8.05 2.58
CA TRP A 103 -4.86 -6.76 1.90
C TRP A 103 -6.11 -6.43 1.07
N TYR A 104 -6.73 -7.44 0.46
CA TYR A 104 -7.97 -7.28 -0.30
C TYR A 104 -9.15 -6.95 0.62
N GLN A 105 -9.32 -7.72 1.68
CA GLN A 105 -10.38 -7.48 2.68
C GLN A 105 -10.20 -6.13 3.38
N SER A 106 -8.98 -5.75 3.71
CA SER A 106 -8.70 -4.43 4.32
C SER A 106 -9.09 -3.28 3.40
N ALA A 107 -8.85 -3.41 2.10
CA ALA A 107 -9.29 -2.41 1.12
C ALA A 107 -10.81 -2.26 1.11
N LEU A 108 -11.55 -3.37 1.13
CA LEU A 108 -13.03 -3.35 1.16
C LEU A 108 -13.54 -2.73 2.45
N ASP A 109 -12.97 -3.10 3.59
CA ASP A 109 -13.38 -2.61 4.92
C ASP A 109 -13.18 -1.09 5.06
N LYS A 110 -12.12 -0.56 4.46
CA LYS A 110 -11.84 0.88 4.49
C LYS A 110 -12.66 1.69 3.47
N ASN A 111 -13.36 1.02 2.59
CA ASN A 111 -14.35 1.60 1.68
C ASN A 111 -13.92 2.90 1.00
N GLY A 112 -12.81 2.85 0.25
CA GLY A 112 -12.28 3.98 -0.53
C GLY A 112 -11.14 4.73 0.15
N ARG A 113 -10.82 4.44 1.41
CA ARG A 113 -9.60 4.94 2.08
C ARG A 113 -8.45 3.96 1.87
N VAL A 114 -7.23 4.48 1.93
CA VAL A 114 -6.03 3.66 1.81
C VAL A 114 -5.85 2.78 3.04
N ALA A 115 -5.66 1.47 2.82
CA ALA A 115 -5.23 0.52 3.83
C ALA A 115 -3.71 0.35 3.74
N ILE A 116 -3.02 0.37 4.86
CA ILE A 116 -1.56 0.18 4.95
C ILE A 116 -1.33 -1.18 5.60
N ILE A 117 -0.61 -2.06 4.90
CA ILE A 117 -0.47 -3.47 5.24
C ILE A 117 1.02 -3.77 5.50
N PRO A 118 1.38 -4.32 6.67
CA PRO A 118 2.76 -4.73 6.93
C PRO A 118 3.16 -5.92 6.04
N GLU A 119 4.45 -6.00 5.70
CA GLU A 119 4.97 -7.07 4.83
C GLU A 119 4.68 -8.47 5.37
N LYS A 120 4.72 -8.67 6.68
CA LYS A 120 4.42 -9.96 7.31
C LYS A 120 3.04 -10.52 6.94
N ASP A 121 2.04 -9.66 6.78
CA ASP A 121 0.67 -10.08 6.42
C ASP A 121 0.58 -10.58 4.97
N MET A 122 1.54 -10.21 4.12
CA MET A 122 1.64 -10.68 2.74
C MET A 122 2.31 -12.05 2.64
N THR A 123 3.32 -12.30 3.49
CA THR A 123 4.14 -13.51 3.45
C THR A 123 3.61 -14.63 4.34
N GLY A 124 2.71 -14.33 5.28
CA GLY A 124 2.22 -15.28 6.26
C GLY A 124 3.28 -15.68 7.29
N ALA A 125 4.29 -14.84 7.51
CA ALA A 125 5.34 -15.07 8.49
C ALA A 125 4.76 -15.16 9.91
N ASP A 126 5.31 -16.09 10.70
CA ASP A 126 4.92 -16.26 12.11
C ASP A 126 5.27 -15.01 12.93
N GLU A 127 4.48 -14.74 13.97
CA GLU A 127 4.66 -13.57 14.85
C GLU A 127 6.02 -13.55 15.60
N GLU A 128 6.75 -14.66 15.58
CA GLU A 128 8.05 -14.81 16.24
C GLU A 128 9.24 -14.44 15.34
N GLU A 129 9.03 -14.29 14.03
CA GLU A 129 10.08 -13.85 13.11
C GLU A 129 10.38 -12.38 13.27
N GLU A 130 11.67 -12.02 13.08
CA GLU A 130 12.10 -10.63 13.03
C GLU A 130 11.32 -9.88 11.94
N LEU A 131 10.65 -8.77 12.32
CA LEU A 131 9.84 -8.00 11.41
C LEU A 131 10.71 -7.32 10.37
N ASP A 132 10.60 -7.75 9.12
CA ASP A 132 11.17 -7.03 7.99
C ASP A 132 10.32 -5.79 7.71
N THR A 133 10.93 -4.62 7.81
CA THR A 133 10.32 -3.33 7.51
C THR A 133 10.93 -2.67 6.27
N GLY A 134 11.62 -3.43 5.43
CA GLY A 134 12.21 -2.97 4.16
C GLY A 134 11.17 -2.60 3.11
N SER A 135 9.95 -3.09 3.25
CA SER A 135 8.80 -2.72 2.42
C SER A 135 7.49 -2.82 3.19
N PHE A 136 6.45 -2.25 2.62
CA PHE A 136 5.07 -2.43 3.08
C PHE A 136 4.15 -2.38 1.87
N TYR A 137 2.87 -2.66 2.08
CA TYR A 137 1.87 -2.66 1.02
C TYR A 137 0.77 -1.66 1.34
N ILE A 138 0.20 -1.12 0.30
CA ILE A 138 -1.05 -0.37 0.40
C ILE A 138 -2.10 -1.00 -0.48
N SER A 139 -3.33 -0.94 -0.06
CA SER A 139 -4.47 -1.36 -0.87
C SER A 139 -5.60 -0.34 -0.75
N ARG A 140 -6.43 -0.29 -1.78
CA ARG A 140 -7.53 0.66 -1.85
C ARG A 140 -8.64 0.12 -2.72
N LYS A 141 -9.89 0.27 -2.26
CA LYS A 141 -11.07 0.04 -3.08
C LYS A 141 -11.29 1.23 -4.01
N LEU A 142 -11.50 0.94 -5.30
CA LEU A 142 -11.87 1.91 -6.31
C LEU A 142 -13.38 1.79 -6.56
N ASN A 143 -14.16 2.74 -6.05
CA ASN A 143 -15.62 2.69 -6.17
C ASN A 143 -16.07 3.04 -7.59
N ASN A 144 -17.03 2.29 -8.11
CA ASN A 144 -17.74 2.60 -9.35
C ASN A 144 -19.12 3.13 -8.99
N MET A 145 -19.43 4.36 -9.37
CA MET A 145 -20.71 5.02 -9.05
C MET A 145 -21.93 4.30 -9.66
N PHE A 146 -21.74 3.58 -10.77
CA PHE A 146 -22.80 2.90 -11.50
C PHE A 146 -22.94 1.44 -11.12
N LEU A 147 -21.91 0.83 -10.55
CA LEU A 147 -21.86 -0.55 -10.08
C LEU A 147 -21.35 -0.56 -8.65
N GLN A 148 -22.21 -0.23 -7.69
CA GLN A 148 -21.81 -0.05 -6.29
C GLN A 148 -21.30 -1.34 -5.63
N ASP A 149 -21.76 -2.50 -6.10
CA ASP A 149 -21.31 -3.81 -5.59
C ASP A 149 -20.03 -4.32 -6.27
N GLN A 150 -19.52 -3.60 -7.28
CA GLN A 150 -18.27 -3.97 -7.94
C GLN A 150 -17.09 -3.81 -7.00
N GLU A 151 -16.34 -4.88 -6.83
CA GLU A 151 -15.15 -4.90 -5.98
C GLU A 151 -13.89 -4.64 -6.82
N ASN A 152 -13.52 -3.38 -6.94
CA ASN A 152 -12.27 -2.97 -7.58
C ASN A 152 -11.23 -2.67 -6.51
N VAL A 153 -10.08 -3.30 -6.58
CA VAL A 153 -9.00 -3.12 -5.62
C VAL A 153 -7.68 -2.90 -6.33
N ILE A 154 -6.97 -1.85 -5.94
CA ILE A 154 -5.57 -1.63 -6.29
C ILE A 154 -4.68 -2.00 -5.10
N MET A 155 -3.58 -2.69 -5.37
CA MET A 155 -2.53 -3.01 -4.39
C MET A 155 -1.19 -2.56 -4.93
N LEU A 156 -0.38 -1.94 -4.07
CA LEU A 156 0.98 -1.48 -4.39
C LEU A 156 1.93 -1.90 -3.28
N ASN A 157 3.12 -2.33 -3.67
CA ASN A 157 4.26 -2.50 -2.77
C ASN A 157 5.12 -1.23 -2.76
N LEU A 158 5.54 -0.78 -1.60
CA LEU A 158 6.37 0.39 -1.39
C LEU A 158 7.61 0.02 -0.58
N LYS A 159 8.79 0.38 -1.11
CA LYS A 159 10.07 0.19 -0.43
C LYS A 159 10.32 1.34 0.55
N THR A 160 10.98 1.04 1.65
CA THR A 160 11.25 2.01 2.73
C THR A 160 12.66 2.62 2.66
N ASP A 161 13.42 2.36 1.61
CA ASP A 161 14.80 2.86 1.46
C ASP A 161 14.90 4.38 1.58
N ASP A 162 13.93 5.10 1.01
CA ASP A 162 13.89 6.57 1.08
C ASP A 162 13.68 7.07 2.51
N PHE A 163 12.93 6.34 3.32
CA PHE A 163 12.75 6.65 4.74
C PHE A 163 14.08 6.52 5.49
N GLU A 164 14.82 5.45 5.24
CA GLU A 164 16.11 5.23 5.87
C GLU A 164 17.10 6.32 5.51
N ASN A 165 17.16 6.72 4.24
CA ASN A 165 18.03 7.78 3.77
C ASN A 165 17.70 9.13 4.43
N LEU A 166 16.41 9.47 4.53
CA LEU A 166 15.96 10.70 5.16
C LEU A 166 16.22 10.68 6.67
N PHE A 167 15.82 9.60 7.34
CA PHE A 167 15.85 9.52 8.79
C PHE A 167 17.27 9.29 9.34
N SER A 168 18.17 8.68 8.58
CA SER A 168 19.56 8.54 8.97
C SER A 168 20.25 9.90 9.20
N SER A 169 19.91 10.90 8.40
CA SER A 169 20.42 12.25 8.57
C SER A 169 19.91 12.92 9.87
N LEU A 170 18.67 12.59 10.27
CA LEU A 170 18.06 13.12 11.50
C LEU A 170 18.52 12.38 12.76
N THR A 171 18.90 11.11 12.63
CA THR A 171 19.28 10.24 13.75
C THR A 171 20.79 10.15 13.98
N SER A 172 21.61 10.71 13.09
CA SER A 172 23.08 10.62 13.15
C SER A 172 23.70 11.25 14.40
N LYS A 173 23.02 12.20 15.03
CA LYS A 173 23.50 12.96 16.19
C LYS A 173 22.82 12.61 17.51
N ALA A 174 21.79 11.77 17.48
CA ALA A 174 21.07 11.31 18.65
C ALA A 174 20.48 9.90 18.39
N PRO A 175 20.49 8.98 19.38
CA PRO A 175 19.87 7.68 19.23
C PRO A 175 18.35 7.80 19.26
N LEU A 176 17.76 8.15 18.12
CA LEU A 176 16.33 8.30 17.96
C LEU A 176 15.75 7.06 17.28
N ILE A 177 14.71 6.49 17.84
CA ILE A 177 13.92 5.43 17.22
C ILE A 177 12.73 6.07 16.54
N ILE A 178 12.60 5.83 15.23
CA ILE A 178 11.48 6.28 14.41
C ILE A 178 10.72 5.03 13.97
N ALA A 179 9.45 4.98 14.29
CA ALA A 179 8.58 3.87 13.91
C ALA A 179 7.22 4.40 13.45
N PHE A 180 6.63 3.72 12.45
CA PHE A 180 5.29 4.00 11.96
C PHE A 180 4.41 2.78 12.16
N THR A 181 3.19 3.01 12.59
CA THR A 181 2.14 2.00 12.71
C THR A 181 0.95 2.41 11.86
N ASN A 182 0.14 1.43 11.45
CA ASN A 182 -1.14 1.70 10.82
C ASN A 182 -2.25 1.91 11.87
N ASP A 183 -3.49 2.12 11.41
CA ASP A 183 -4.65 2.34 12.29
C ASP A 183 -4.96 1.14 13.20
N GLU A 184 -4.46 -0.04 12.86
CA GLU A 184 -4.64 -1.29 13.63
C GLU A 184 -3.47 -1.58 14.57
N ASP A 185 -2.62 -0.59 14.81
CA ASP A 185 -1.42 -0.68 15.66
C ASP A 185 -0.37 -1.69 15.18
N GLN A 186 -0.40 -2.05 13.91
CA GLN A 186 0.61 -2.90 13.30
C GLN A 186 1.84 -2.09 12.91
N LEU A 187 3.03 -2.62 13.21
CA LEU A 187 4.29 -1.98 12.82
C LEU A 187 4.47 -2.06 11.30
N ILE A 188 4.63 -0.91 10.66
CA ILE A 188 4.86 -0.77 9.22
C ILE A 188 6.34 -0.56 8.92
N TYR A 189 6.99 0.32 9.68
CA TYR A 189 8.39 0.66 9.51
C TYR A 189 9.03 1.00 10.85
N SER A 190 10.30 0.62 11.01
CA SER A 190 11.17 1.10 12.08
C SER A 190 12.59 1.25 11.56
N ASN A 191 13.27 2.34 11.93
CA ASN A 191 14.67 2.57 11.57
C ASN A 191 15.64 1.67 12.36
N LYS A 192 15.18 1.05 13.43
CA LYS A 192 15.94 0.09 14.25
C LYS A 192 15.03 -1.06 14.68
N PRO A 193 15.58 -2.27 14.90
CA PRO A 193 14.81 -3.36 15.48
C PRO A 193 14.20 -2.94 16.82
N LEU A 194 12.91 -3.27 17.02
CA LEU A 194 12.19 -2.96 18.25
C LEU A 194 12.08 -4.19 19.14
N THR A 195 12.29 -3.99 20.45
CA THR A 195 11.97 -4.98 21.45
C THR A 195 10.46 -5.07 21.68
N LYS A 196 9.98 -6.16 22.29
CA LYS A 196 8.56 -6.31 22.64
C LYS A 196 8.06 -5.16 23.54
N THR A 197 8.89 -4.72 24.49
CA THR A 197 8.59 -3.58 25.37
C THR A 197 8.44 -2.27 24.58
N GLN A 198 9.36 -2.01 23.64
CA GLN A 198 9.29 -0.83 22.78
C GLN A 198 8.07 -0.85 21.87
N THR A 199 7.73 -2.00 21.31
CA THR A 199 6.52 -2.16 20.49
C THR A 199 5.25 -1.91 21.29
N ALA A 200 5.18 -2.41 22.54
CA ALA A 200 4.06 -2.13 23.44
C ALA A 200 3.95 -0.65 23.81
N ALA A 201 5.09 0.04 24.01
CA ALA A 201 5.13 1.48 24.30
C ALA A 201 4.58 2.32 23.15
N LEU A 202 4.80 1.93 21.89
CA LEU A 202 4.26 2.61 20.70
C LEU A 202 2.73 2.59 20.67
N LYS A 203 2.10 1.51 21.14
CA LYS A 203 0.64 1.41 21.20
C LYS A 203 0.01 2.40 22.18
N GLN A 204 0.78 2.90 23.14
CA GLN A 204 0.33 3.84 24.18
C GLN A 204 0.56 5.31 23.80
N GLN A 205 1.46 5.60 22.85
CA GLN A 205 1.86 6.94 22.45
C GLN A 205 1.33 7.31 21.08
N LYS A 206 0.04 7.06 20.81
CA LYS A 206 -0.57 7.45 19.53
C LYS A 206 -0.54 8.96 19.34
N VAL A 207 0.19 9.40 18.32
CA VAL A 207 -0.02 10.72 17.75
C VAL A 207 -0.99 10.54 16.58
N ASN A 208 -2.22 10.99 16.75
CA ASN A 208 -3.22 10.98 15.68
C ASN A 208 -2.89 12.10 14.69
N TYR A 209 -2.73 11.77 13.44
CA TYR A 209 -2.63 12.71 12.33
C TYR A 209 -3.90 12.71 11.51
#